data_fc02f501ac4c3ff18fe6f44005bed613
#
_entry.id   fc02f501ac4c3ff18fe6f44005bed613
#
_cell.length_a   1.000
_cell.length_b   1.000
_cell.length_c   1.000
_cell.angle_alpha   90.00
_cell.angle_beta   90.00
_cell.angle_gamma   90.00
#
_symmetry.space_group_name_H-M   'P 1'
#
loop_
_entity.id
_entity.type
_entity.pdbx_description
1 polymer ?
#
loop_
_entity_poly.entity_id
_entity_poly.type
_entity_poly.pdbx_seq_one_letter_code
_entity_poly.pdbx_strand_id
1 'polypeptide(L)'
;EVGKVVIPFSSKAEKYDRVPQPGEIRLPENCAYLHITANNTIEGTEYSVYPETGAVPLIADMSSDILSKPIPAEKFSLIYAGVQKNIGPAGAVAVIARKKFIEGRSKALHSMLNYETHLDNGSLYNTPPAFAVYIVGKVAKWLKAQGGLVMMEQRNAAKAKIVYDVIDMYPDFFRGFAKTDSRSLMNVTFGLPTEALEKRFAAEAEELGMGGLKGHRSVGGLRCLLYTS
;
A
#
# COMPACT_ATOMS: atom_id res chain seq x y z
N GLU A 1 8.61 14.19 -21.25
CA GLU A 1 9.22 13.04 -20.56
C GLU A 1 10.22 13.56 -19.51
N VAL A 2 10.04 13.19 -18.24
CA VAL A 2 10.86 13.73 -17.13
C VAL A 2 12.06 12.82 -16.84
N GLY A 3 12.03 11.56 -17.31
CA GLY A 3 13.13 10.61 -17.11
C GLY A 3 12.89 9.27 -17.78
N LYS A 4 13.93 8.43 -17.77
CA LYS A 4 13.87 7.05 -18.27
C LYS A 4 13.40 6.11 -17.15
N VAL A 5 12.33 5.37 -17.40
CA VAL A 5 11.84 4.32 -16.47
C VAL A 5 12.50 3.00 -16.82
N VAL A 6 13.07 2.35 -15.82
CA VAL A 6 13.58 0.97 -15.90
C VAL A 6 12.83 0.13 -14.87
N ILE A 7 12.38 -1.06 -15.24
CA ILE A 7 11.72 -2.01 -14.37
C ILE A 7 12.76 -3.03 -13.90
N PRO A 8 13.32 -2.89 -12.67
CA PRO A 8 14.42 -3.75 -12.21
C PRO A 8 13.96 -5.14 -11.78
N PHE A 9 12.67 -5.32 -11.56
CA PHE A 9 12.03 -6.59 -11.25
C PHE A 9 10.56 -6.55 -11.68
N SER A 10 10.04 -7.70 -12.14
CA SER A 10 8.61 -7.85 -12.42
C SER A 10 8.21 -9.33 -12.28
N SER A 11 7.19 -9.62 -11.48
CA SER A 11 6.53 -10.93 -11.41
C SER A 11 5.35 -11.06 -12.38
N LYS A 12 5.34 -10.28 -13.47
CA LYS A 12 4.26 -10.29 -14.46
C LYS A 12 3.97 -11.68 -15.05
N ALA A 13 5.02 -12.46 -15.30
CA ALA A 13 4.87 -13.85 -15.80
C ALA A 13 4.13 -14.76 -14.80
N GLU A 14 4.21 -14.44 -13.52
CA GLU A 14 3.54 -15.09 -12.39
C GLU A 14 2.25 -14.33 -11.98
N LYS A 15 1.71 -13.49 -12.86
CA LYS A 15 0.50 -12.67 -12.63
C LYS A 15 0.59 -11.75 -11.41
N TYR A 16 1.80 -11.28 -11.09
CA TYR A 16 2.09 -10.41 -9.94
C TYR A 16 1.74 -11.02 -8.58
N ASP A 17 1.85 -12.35 -8.44
CA ASP A 17 1.48 -13.10 -7.25
C ASP A 17 2.48 -12.96 -6.08
N ARG A 18 3.59 -12.26 -6.32
CA ARG A 18 4.65 -12.03 -5.30
C ARG A 18 5.38 -10.70 -5.46
N VAL A 19 5.96 -10.25 -4.37
CA VAL A 19 6.99 -9.22 -4.35
C VAL A 19 8.38 -9.83 -4.64
N PRO A 20 9.39 -9.02 -5.04
CA PRO A 20 10.75 -9.52 -5.22
C PRO A 20 11.35 -10.03 -3.91
N GLN A 21 12.07 -11.12 -4.01
CA GLN A 21 12.88 -11.64 -2.91
C GLN A 21 14.18 -10.83 -2.77
N PRO A 22 14.83 -10.85 -1.59
CA PRO A 22 16.12 -10.19 -1.40
C PRO A 22 17.11 -10.58 -2.50
N GLY A 23 17.72 -9.58 -3.15
CA GLY A 23 18.71 -9.78 -4.22
C GLY A 23 18.14 -9.93 -5.64
N GLU A 24 16.83 -10.02 -5.83
CA GLU A 24 16.23 -10.05 -7.18
C GLU A 24 16.18 -8.66 -7.86
N ILE A 25 16.12 -7.58 -7.07
CA ILE A 25 16.15 -6.23 -7.62
C ILE A 25 17.58 -5.86 -8.01
N ARG A 26 17.80 -5.63 -9.31
CA ARG A 26 19.10 -5.19 -9.84
C ARG A 26 18.98 -3.76 -10.33
N LEU A 27 19.50 -2.82 -9.53
CA LEU A 27 19.46 -1.40 -9.84
C LEU A 27 20.49 -1.06 -10.94
N PRO A 28 20.13 -0.22 -11.92
CA PRO A 28 21.10 0.36 -12.87
C PRO A 28 22.15 1.24 -12.16
N GLU A 29 23.35 1.34 -12.72
CA GLU A 29 24.45 2.14 -12.13
C GLU A 29 24.07 3.61 -11.87
N ASN A 30 23.29 4.22 -12.75
CA ASN A 30 22.88 5.62 -12.65
C ASN A 30 21.40 5.77 -12.23
N CYS A 31 20.95 4.95 -11.30
CA CYS A 31 19.59 4.98 -10.80
C CYS A 31 19.37 6.21 -9.90
N ALA A 32 18.45 7.08 -10.25
CA ALA A 32 18.12 8.26 -9.45
C ALA A 32 17.36 7.90 -8.17
N TYR A 33 16.50 6.89 -8.23
CA TYR A 33 15.77 6.31 -7.09
C TYR A 33 15.13 4.98 -7.48
N LEU A 34 14.87 4.13 -6.50
CA LEU A 34 13.96 2.99 -6.62
C LEU A 34 12.59 3.39 -6.08
N HIS A 35 11.55 3.16 -6.88
CA HIS A 35 10.16 3.30 -6.44
C HIS A 35 9.52 1.93 -6.25
N ILE A 36 8.81 1.75 -5.13
CA ILE A 36 8.00 0.56 -4.85
C ILE A 36 6.58 0.95 -4.43
N THR A 37 5.64 0.05 -4.67
CA THR A 37 4.33 0.07 -4.01
C THR A 37 4.37 -0.96 -2.88
N ALA A 38 4.38 -0.48 -1.62
CA ALA A 38 4.63 -1.32 -0.45
C ALA A 38 3.57 -2.41 -0.27
N ASN A 39 2.32 -2.08 -0.58
CA ASN A 39 1.20 -3.01 -0.58
C ASN A 39 0.36 -2.84 -1.85
N ASN A 40 0.32 -3.87 -2.69
CA ASN A 40 -0.46 -3.87 -3.93
C ASN A 40 -1.88 -4.38 -3.66
N THR A 41 -2.85 -3.47 -3.75
CA THR A 41 -4.27 -3.78 -3.48
C THR A 41 -4.97 -4.57 -4.57
N ILE A 42 -4.40 -4.68 -5.76
CA ILE A 42 -5.01 -5.40 -6.88
C ILE A 42 -4.78 -6.90 -6.73
N GLU A 43 -3.53 -7.31 -6.56
CA GLU A 43 -3.12 -8.71 -6.47
C GLU A 43 -3.03 -9.21 -5.01
N GLY A 44 -3.05 -8.31 -4.01
CA GLY A 44 -2.98 -8.66 -2.60
C GLY A 44 -1.58 -9.02 -2.13
N THR A 45 -0.55 -8.39 -2.71
CA THR A 45 0.85 -8.60 -2.32
C THR A 45 1.39 -7.43 -1.51
N GLU A 46 2.23 -7.73 -0.51
CA GLU A 46 2.82 -6.76 0.40
C GLU A 46 4.28 -7.10 0.69
N TYR A 47 5.11 -6.07 0.82
CA TYR A 47 6.49 -6.24 1.27
C TYR A 47 6.54 -6.52 2.77
N SER A 48 7.02 -7.71 3.14
CA SER A 48 7.42 -8.04 4.51
C SER A 48 8.85 -7.56 4.81
N VAL A 49 9.71 -7.58 3.79
CA VAL A 49 11.08 -7.07 3.85
C VAL A 49 11.28 -6.08 2.72
N TYR A 50 11.70 -4.86 3.04
CA TYR A 50 11.95 -3.82 2.05
C TYR A 50 13.32 -3.99 1.40
N PRO A 51 13.47 -3.62 0.10
CA PRO A 51 14.72 -3.76 -0.63
C PRO A 51 15.88 -2.99 0.00
N GLU A 52 17.06 -3.57 -0.06
CA GLU A 52 18.30 -2.87 0.23
C GLU A 52 18.77 -2.15 -1.04
N THR A 53 18.87 -0.82 -0.98
CA THR A 53 19.17 0.02 -2.15
C THR A 53 20.54 0.69 -2.06
N GLY A 54 21.26 0.49 -0.97
CA GLY A 54 22.55 1.15 -0.73
C GLY A 54 22.41 2.68 -0.74
N ALA A 55 23.13 3.35 -1.62
CA ALA A 55 23.10 4.81 -1.78
C ALA A 55 21.91 5.31 -2.62
N VAL A 56 21.19 4.42 -3.32
CA VAL A 56 20.05 4.79 -4.16
C VAL A 56 18.84 5.12 -3.27
N PRO A 57 18.22 6.30 -3.41
CA PRO A 57 17.04 6.66 -2.65
C PRO A 57 15.88 5.67 -2.85
N LEU A 58 15.28 5.17 -1.77
CA LEU A 58 14.06 4.36 -1.79
C LEU A 58 12.83 5.25 -1.60
N ILE A 59 11.90 5.17 -2.54
CA ILE A 59 10.61 5.87 -2.50
C ILE A 59 9.50 4.82 -2.44
N ALA A 60 8.50 5.01 -1.58
CA ALA A 60 7.39 4.07 -1.44
C ALA A 60 6.03 4.75 -1.54
N ASP A 61 5.13 4.13 -2.33
CA ASP A 61 3.69 4.29 -2.18
C ASP A 61 3.21 3.38 -1.06
N MET A 62 2.71 3.97 0.01
CA MET A 62 2.11 3.27 1.15
C MET A 62 0.62 3.60 1.31
N SER A 63 -0.06 3.98 0.24
CA SER A 63 -1.47 4.40 0.31
C SER A 63 -2.39 3.36 0.93
N SER A 64 -2.07 2.07 0.82
CA SER A 64 -2.94 0.99 1.32
C SER A 64 -2.45 0.32 2.61
N ASP A 65 -1.23 0.64 3.07
CA ASP A 65 -0.63 0.05 4.27
C ASP A 65 -0.02 1.07 5.24
N ILE A 66 -0.15 2.37 4.95
CA ILE A 66 0.34 3.42 5.86
C ILE A 66 -0.29 3.25 7.25
N LEU A 67 0.51 3.31 8.31
CA LEU A 67 0.11 3.12 9.71
C LEU A 67 -0.54 1.75 10.03
N SER A 68 -0.38 0.75 9.19
CA SER A 68 -0.87 -0.63 9.44
C SER A 68 0.04 -1.43 10.36
N LYS A 69 1.34 -1.11 10.36
CA LYS A 69 2.41 -1.78 11.11
C LYS A 69 3.60 -0.83 11.32
N PRO A 70 4.53 -1.16 12.24
CA PRO A 70 5.83 -0.48 12.29
C PRO A 70 6.61 -0.69 10.98
N ILE A 71 7.29 0.35 10.54
CA ILE A 71 8.16 0.31 9.36
C ILE A 71 9.54 0.88 9.71
N PRO A 72 10.62 0.42 9.07
CA PRO A 72 11.96 1.01 9.19
C PRO A 72 12.01 2.32 8.39
N ALA A 73 11.42 3.40 8.94
CA ALA A 73 11.26 4.66 8.24
C ALA A 73 12.60 5.25 7.74
N GLU A 74 13.69 4.91 8.41
CA GLU A 74 15.04 5.31 8.05
C GLU A 74 15.55 4.68 6.74
N LYS A 75 14.93 3.63 6.21
CA LYS A 75 15.27 3.09 4.88
C LYS A 75 14.75 3.96 3.74
N PHE A 76 13.69 4.72 3.97
CA PHE A 76 13.03 5.48 2.92
C PHE A 76 13.56 6.91 2.83
N SER A 77 13.75 7.38 1.62
CA SER A 77 14.01 8.79 1.33
C SER A 77 12.72 9.58 1.24
N LEU A 78 11.65 8.96 0.75
CA LEU A 78 10.30 9.50 0.69
C LEU A 78 9.26 8.38 0.75
N ILE A 79 8.23 8.59 1.56
CA ILE A 79 7.01 7.79 1.59
C ILE A 79 5.87 8.73 1.23
N TYR A 80 4.94 8.29 0.39
CA TYR A 80 3.69 8.99 0.20
C TYR A 80 2.51 8.04 0.35
N ALA A 81 1.37 8.57 0.79
CA ALA A 81 0.16 7.80 1.00
C ALA A 81 -1.09 8.65 0.78
N GLY A 82 -1.93 8.24 -0.16
CA GLY A 82 -3.29 8.74 -0.25
C GLY A 82 -4.06 8.34 1.02
N VAL A 83 -4.66 9.32 1.71
CA VAL A 83 -5.25 9.07 3.05
C VAL A 83 -6.54 8.25 2.99
N GLN A 84 -7.22 8.20 1.83
CA GLN A 84 -8.57 7.65 1.64
C GLN A 84 -8.71 6.13 1.85
N LYS A 85 -7.62 5.40 2.06
CA LYS A 85 -7.68 3.95 2.28
C LYS A 85 -7.64 3.61 3.77
N ASN A 86 -6.61 4.00 4.48
CA ASN A 86 -6.37 3.53 5.85
C ASN A 86 -6.36 4.62 6.94
N ILE A 87 -6.26 5.90 6.58
CA ILE A 87 -6.06 6.95 7.60
C ILE A 87 -7.00 8.15 7.51
N GLY A 88 -7.94 8.18 6.56
CA GLY A 88 -8.91 9.28 6.46
C GLY A 88 -9.75 9.27 5.19
N PRO A 89 -10.53 10.33 4.93
CA PRO A 89 -11.32 10.48 3.70
C PRO A 89 -10.45 10.96 2.54
N ALA A 90 -10.98 10.83 1.31
CA ALA A 90 -10.32 11.36 0.12
C ALA A 90 -10.06 12.87 0.20
N GLY A 91 -9.01 13.33 -0.50
CA GLY A 91 -8.69 14.75 -0.69
C GLY A 91 -7.32 15.18 -0.14
N ALA A 92 -6.60 14.31 0.58
CA ALA A 92 -5.25 14.60 1.05
C ALA A 92 -4.27 13.46 0.74
N VAL A 93 -2.99 13.82 0.71
CA VAL A 93 -1.88 12.88 0.62
C VAL A 93 -0.91 13.19 1.76
N ALA A 94 -0.55 12.19 2.55
CA ALA A 94 0.53 12.29 3.50
C ALA A 94 1.87 12.05 2.79
N VAL A 95 2.83 12.96 2.98
CA VAL A 95 4.19 12.80 2.47
C VAL A 95 5.16 12.87 3.65
N ILE A 96 5.96 11.83 3.83
CA ILE A 96 7.01 11.72 4.83
C ILE A 96 8.33 11.62 4.09
N ALA A 97 9.21 12.59 4.25
CA ALA A 97 10.45 12.62 3.49
C ALA A 97 11.63 13.13 4.33
N ARG A 98 12.82 12.66 3.96
CA ARG A 98 14.06 13.22 4.51
C ARG A 98 14.26 14.63 3.96
N LYS A 99 14.49 15.63 4.81
CA LYS A 99 14.77 16.99 4.37
C LYS A 99 15.87 17.04 3.30
N LYS A 100 17.00 16.40 3.55
CA LYS A 100 18.13 16.32 2.61
C LYS A 100 17.76 15.71 1.24
N PHE A 101 16.69 14.94 1.16
CA PHE A 101 16.21 14.39 -0.11
C PHE A 101 15.41 15.41 -0.89
N ILE A 102 14.72 16.32 -0.24
CA ILE A 102 13.89 17.37 -0.86
C ILE A 102 14.74 18.61 -1.19
N GLU A 103 15.55 19.06 -0.25
CA GLU A 103 16.30 20.32 -0.32
C GLU A 103 17.24 20.37 -1.54
N GLY A 104 17.17 21.46 -2.30
CA GLY A 104 18.06 21.75 -3.44
C GLY A 104 17.83 20.90 -4.69
N ARG A 105 16.78 20.10 -4.74
CA ARG A 105 16.60 19.11 -5.81
C ARG A 105 16.08 19.68 -7.12
N SER A 106 15.24 20.68 -7.16
CA SER A 106 14.79 21.25 -8.42
C SER A 106 14.19 22.65 -8.28
N LYS A 107 14.93 23.66 -8.68
CA LYS A 107 14.43 25.03 -8.80
C LYS A 107 13.63 25.27 -10.09
N ALA A 108 13.61 24.32 -11.01
CA ALA A 108 12.97 24.45 -12.33
C ALA A 108 11.55 23.88 -12.39
N LEU A 109 11.06 23.24 -11.32
CA LEU A 109 9.72 22.69 -11.30
C LEU A 109 8.68 23.77 -10.98
N HIS A 110 7.48 23.61 -11.53
CA HIS A 110 6.31 24.38 -11.12
C HIS A 110 6.10 24.25 -9.60
N SER A 111 5.75 25.34 -8.92
CA SER A 111 5.65 25.40 -7.45
C SER A 111 4.86 24.24 -6.83
N MET A 112 3.72 23.84 -7.43
CA MET A 112 2.89 22.74 -6.92
C MET A 112 3.51 21.36 -7.09
N LEU A 113 4.52 21.22 -7.95
CA LEU A 113 5.25 19.96 -8.18
C LEU A 113 6.58 19.91 -7.42
N ASN A 114 6.89 20.96 -6.65
CA ASN A 114 8.11 21.05 -5.87
C ASN A 114 7.82 20.84 -4.38
N TYR A 115 8.33 19.77 -3.82
CA TYR A 115 8.17 19.47 -2.38
C TYR A 115 8.80 20.53 -1.47
N GLU A 116 9.84 21.24 -1.91
CA GLU A 116 10.46 22.33 -1.16
C GLU A 116 9.46 23.46 -0.91
N THR A 117 8.62 23.80 -1.92
CA THR A 117 7.53 24.77 -1.76
C THR A 117 6.57 24.39 -0.62
N HIS A 118 6.21 23.12 -0.54
CA HIS A 118 5.32 22.63 0.53
C HIS A 118 6.02 22.60 1.89
N LEU A 119 7.30 22.24 1.92
CA LEU A 119 8.10 22.23 3.15
C LEU A 119 8.24 23.63 3.74
N ASP A 120 8.62 24.62 2.93
CA ASP A 120 8.85 26.01 3.35
C ASP A 120 7.58 26.71 3.81
N ASN A 121 6.43 26.28 3.33
CA ASN A 121 5.13 26.82 3.68
C ASN A 121 4.35 25.94 4.69
N GLY A 122 4.99 24.99 5.36
CA GLY A 122 4.33 24.13 6.35
C GLY A 122 3.13 23.38 5.79
N SER A 123 3.17 22.98 4.52
CA SER A 123 2.08 22.34 3.76
C SER A 123 0.84 23.25 3.55
N LEU A 124 0.97 24.56 3.72
CA LEU A 124 -0.11 25.54 3.59
C LEU A 124 0.10 26.49 2.40
N TYR A 125 0.89 26.09 1.40
CA TYR A 125 1.09 26.92 0.20
C TYR A 125 -0.22 27.20 -0.56
N ASN A 126 -1.15 26.24 -0.53
CA ASN A 126 -2.54 26.39 -0.97
C ASN A 126 -3.48 26.07 0.19
N THR A 127 -4.74 26.46 0.08
CA THR A 127 -5.78 26.12 1.07
C THR A 127 -5.90 24.60 1.20
N PRO A 128 -5.65 24.02 2.40
CA PRO A 128 -5.65 22.58 2.60
C PRO A 128 -7.09 22.03 2.69
N PRO A 129 -7.31 20.75 2.43
CA PRO A 129 -8.58 20.07 2.66
C PRO A 129 -8.79 19.86 4.17
N ALA A 130 -9.21 20.92 4.88
CA ALA A 130 -9.24 20.98 6.34
C ALA A 130 -9.97 19.81 7.00
N PHE A 131 -11.09 19.36 6.41
CA PHE A 131 -11.84 18.20 6.91
C PHE A 131 -11.02 16.91 6.84
N ALA A 132 -10.36 16.64 5.71
CA ALA A 132 -9.53 15.45 5.56
C ALA A 132 -8.36 15.45 6.57
N VAL A 133 -7.68 16.59 6.71
CA VAL A 133 -6.59 16.77 7.69
C VAL A 133 -7.09 16.56 9.13
N TYR A 134 -8.26 17.12 9.47
CA TYR A 134 -8.88 16.91 10.79
C TYR A 134 -9.15 15.44 11.08
N ILE A 135 -9.74 14.70 10.14
CA ILE A 135 -10.04 13.27 10.31
C ILE A 135 -8.74 12.45 10.42
N VAL A 136 -7.72 12.72 9.60
CA VAL A 136 -6.40 12.06 9.74
C VAL A 136 -5.84 12.27 11.16
N GLY A 137 -5.95 13.49 11.70
CA GLY A 137 -5.55 13.79 13.08
C GLY A 137 -6.35 12.98 14.12
N LYS A 138 -7.65 12.73 13.89
CA LYS A 138 -8.49 11.88 14.77
C LYS A 138 -8.08 10.42 14.69
N VAL A 139 -7.87 9.90 13.48
CA VAL A 139 -7.42 8.51 13.26
C VAL A 139 -6.06 8.28 13.93
N ALA A 140 -5.11 9.20 13.77
CA ALA A 140 -3.79 9.10 14.39
C ALA A 140 -3.87 9.09 15.94
N LYS A 141 -4.74 9.91 16.53
CA LYS A 141 -4.99 9.93 17.98
C LYS A 141 -5.63 8.63 18.45
N TRP A 142 -6.64 8.14 17.72
CA TRP A 142 -7.27 6.87 18.00
C TRP A 142 -6.28 5.72 17.94
N LEU A 143 -5.47 5.63 16.87
CA LEU A 143 -4.45 4.61 16.70
C LEU A 143 -3.45 4.60 17.86
N LYS A 144 -2.99 5.79 18.29
CA LYS A 144 -2.12 5.93 19.46
C LYS A 144 -2.80 5.40 20.74
N ALA A 145 -4.07 5.70 20.94
CA ALA A 145 -4.86 5.22 22.09
C ALA A 145 -5.10 3.70 22.06
N GLN A 146 -5.08 3.08 20.86
CA GLN A 146 -5.20 1.63 20.70
C GLN A 146 -3.89 0.85 20.94
N GLY A 147 -2.83 1.50 21.37
CA GLY A 147 -1.52 0.89 21.60
C GLY A 147 -0.52 1.05 20.46
N GLY A 148 -0.83 1.91 19.48
CA GLY A 148 0.06 2.28 18.38
C GLY A 148 0.23 1.19 17.32
N LEU A 149 1.31 1.31 16.52
CA LEU A 149 1.51 0.48 15.33
C LEU A 149 1.71 -1.00 15.63
N VAL A 150 2.35 -1.34 16.74
CA VAL A 150 2.56 -2.74 17.15
C VAL A 150 1.23 -3.45 17.38
N MET A 151 0.30 -2.80 18.08
CA MET A 151 -1.03 -3.37 18.29
C MET A 151 -1.86 -3.40 17.00
N MET A 152 -1.68 -2.43 16.10
CA MET A 152 -2.34 -2.46 14.79
C MET A 152 -1.84 -3.63 13.95
N GLU A 153 -0.55 -3.88 13.91
CA GLU A 153 0.03 -5.04 13.21
C GLU A 153 -0.58 -6.35 13.71
N GLN A 154 -0.65 -6.54 15.03
CA GLN A 154 -1.26 -7.74 15.62
C GLN A 154 -2.73 -7.90 15.23
N ARG A 155 -3.51 -6.80 15.27
CA ARG A 155 -4.92 -6.81 14.85
C ARG A 155 -5.08 -7.12 13.37
N ASN A 156 -4.24 -6.52 12.52
CA ASN A 156 -4.28 -6.75 11.07
C ASN A 156 -3.88 -8.19 10.74
N ALA A 157 -2.83 -8.70 11.37
CA ALA A 157 -2.43 -10.11 11.23
C ALA A 157 -3.55 -11.07 11.66
N ALA A 158 -4.22 -10.81 12.79
CA ALA A 158 -5.33 -11.63 13.26
C ALA A 158 -6.53 -11.62 12.29
N LYS A 159 -6.89 -10.44 11.75
CA LYS A 159 -7.96 -10.33 10.74
C LYS A 159 -7.60 -11.06 9.44
N ALA A 160 -6.40 -10.83 8.93
CA ALA A 160 -5.92 -11.48 7.72
C ALA A 160 -5.86 -13.00 7.87
N LYS A 161 -5.38 -13.47 9.04
CA LYS A 161 -5.31 -14.89 9.36
C LYS A 161 -6.66 -15.60 9.26
N ILE A 162 -7.75 -15.00 9.74
CA ILE A 162 -9.10 -15.57 9.66
C ILE A 162 -9.45 -15.90 8.20
N VAL A 163 -9.16 -14.99 7.28
CA VAL A 163 -9.49 -15.18 5.87
C VAL A 163 -8.52 -16.15 5.20
N TYR A 164 -7.22 -16.03 5.45
CA TYR A 164 -6.22 -16.92 4.87
C TYR A 164 -6.33 -18.36 5.38
N ASP A 165 -6.69 -18.58 6.65
CA ASP A 165 -6.91 -19.92 7.19
C ASP A 165 -8.03 -20.64 6.42
N VAL A 166 -9.12 -19.95 6.06
CA VAL A 166 -10.20 -20.52 5.26
C VAL A 166 -9.74 -20.83 3.83
N ILE A 167 -8.99 -19.91 3.20
CA ILE A 167 -8.44 -20.12 1.85
C ILE A 167 -7.53 -21.35 1.83
N ASP A 168 -6.64 -21.47 2.82
CA ASP A 168 -5.67 -22.56 2.90
C ASP A 168 -6.30 -23.89 3.33
N MET A 169 -7.41 -23.85 4.07
CA MET A 169 -8.16 -25.05 4.46
C MET A 169 -8.93 -25.68 3.29
N TYR A 170 -9.36 -24.88 2.33
CA TYR A 170 -10.15 -25.34 1.18
C TYR A 170 -9.52 -24.95 -0.17
N PRO A 171 -8.29 -25.42 -0.48
CA PRO A 171 -7.52 -24.96 -1.65
C PRO A 171 -8.17 -25.38 -2.99
N ASP A 172 -8.99 -26.42 -3.00
CA ASP A 172 -9.73 -26.85 -4.20
C ASP A 172 -10.89 -25.91 -4.54
N PHE A 173 -11.36 -25.13 -3.57
CA PHE A 173 -12.45 -24.18 -3.75
C PHE A 173 -11.97 -22.71 -3.75
N PHE A 174 -11.07 -22.33 -2.84
CA PHE A 174 -10.51 -21.00 -2.77
C PHE A 174 -9.09 -20.97 -3.33
N ARG A 175 -8.87 -20.15 -4.34
CA ARG A 175 -7.53 -19.92 -4.89
C ARG A 175 -7.02 -18.55 -4.47
N GLY A 176 -6.17 -18.47 -3.46
CA GLY A 176 -5.44 -17.25 -3.11
C GLY A 176 -4.58 -16.77 -4.28
N PHE A 177 -4.55 -15.44 -4.53
CA PHE A 177 -3.76 -14.91 -5.65
C PHE A 177 -2.31 -14.68 -5.26
N ALA A 178 -2.04 -14.21 -4.04
CA ALA A 178 -0.69 -13.96 -3.56
C ALA A 178 -0.04 -15.22 -2.97
N LYS A 179 1.25 -15.42 -3.26
CA LYS A 179 2.08 -16.43 -2.61
C LYS A 179 2.17 -16.14 -1.11
N THR A 180 2.30 -17.18 -0.30
CA THR A 180 2.24 -17.09 1.17
C THR A 180 3.21 -16.08 1.76
N ASP A 181 4.44 -15.99 1.22
CA ASP A 181 5.49 -15.08 1.67
C ASP A 181 5.29 -13.61 1.24
N SER A 182 4.32 -13.39 0.36
CA SER A 182 4.01 -12.09 -0.22
C SER A 182 2.57 -11.62 0.07
N ARG A 183 1.84 -12.33 0.93
CA ARG A 183 0.44 -12.03 1.28
C ARG A 183 0.30 -10.69 2.01
N SER A 184 -0.66 -9.89 1.56
CA SER A 184 -1.02 -8.65 2.22
C SER A 184 -1.79 -8.89 3.51
N LEU A 185 -1.47 -8.13 4.56
CA LEU A 185 -2.26 -8.07 5.79
C LEU A 185 -3.42 -7.06 5.70
N MET A 186 -3.48 -6.28 4.61
CA MET A 186 -4.45 -5.20 4.44
C MET A 186 -5.55 -5.53 3.44
N ASN A 187 -5.27 -6.41 2.48
CA ASN A 187 -6.26 -6.85 1.50
C ASN A 187 -5.96 -8.27 1.03
N VAL A 188 -6.91 -9.14 1.23
CA VAL A 188 -6.84 -10.53 0.79
C VAL A 188 -7.56 -10.68 -0.53
N THR A 189 -6.87 -11.25 -1.53
CA THR A 189 -7.42 -11.49 -2.87
C THR A 189 -7.47 -12.98 -3.16
N PHE A 190 -8.57 -13.44 -3.72
CA PHE A 190 -8.76 -14.85 -4.06
C PHE A 190 -9.79 -15.01 -5.17
N GLY A 191 -9.78 -16.16 -5.80
CA GLY A 191 -10.78 -16.56 -6.79
C GLY A 191 -11.49 -17.84 -6.40
N LEU A 192 -12.60 -18.11 -7.06
CA LEU A 192 -13.36 -19.36 -6.98
C LEU A 192 -13.23 -20.13 -8.31
N PRO A 193 -13.65 -21.40 -8.36
CA PRO A 193 -13.51 -22.23 -9.57
C PRO A 193 -14.15 -21.65 -10.82
N THR A 194 -15.23 -20.87 -10.68
CA THR A 194 -15.93 -20.24 -11.81
C THR A 194 -16.37 -18.82 -11.47
N GLU A 195 -16.45 -17.98 -12.49
CA GLU A 195 -16.96 -16.61 -12.36
C GLU A 195 -18.43 -16.58 -11.84
N ALA A 196 -19.23 -17.57 -12.16
CA ALA A 196 -20.59 -17.71 -11.65
C ALA A 196 -20.61 -17.90 -10.13
N LEU A 197 -19.69 -18.71 -9.60
CA LEU A 197 -19.53 -18.87 -8.16
C LEU A 197 -19.02 -17.59 -7.48
N GLU A 198 -18.09 -16.86 -8.10
CA GLU A 198 -17.62 -15.57 -7.58
C GLU A 198 -18.76 -14.55 -7.47
N LYS A 199 -19.60 -14.44 -8.50
CA LYS A 199 -20.78 -13.56 -8.48
C LYS A 199 -21.78 -13.97 -7.41
N ARG A 200 -22.07 -15.25 -7.29
CA ARG A 200 -22.97 -15.80 -6.27
C ARG A 200 -22.43 -15.55 -4.86
N PHE A 201 -21.14 -15.82 -4.63
CA PHE A 201 -20.48 -15.59 -3.35
C PHE A 201 -20.58 -14.12 -2.93
N ALA A 202 -20.30 -13.19 -3.87
CA ALA A 202 -20.38 -11.75 -3.60
C ALA A 202 -21.83 -11.33 -3.24
N ALA A 203 -22.83 -11.87 -3.93
CA ALA A 203 -24.23 -11.57 -3.66
C ALA A 203 -24.69 -12.11 -2.30
N GLU A 204 -24.40 -13.38 -1.98
CA GLU A 204 -24.75 -13.98 -0.69
C GLU A 204 -24.01 -13.28 0.47
N ALA A 205 -22.77 -12.86 0.28
CA ALA A 205 -22.03 -12.09 1.27
C ALA A 205 -22.66 -10.69 1.50
N GLU A 206 -23.14 -10.04 0.46
CA GLU A 206 -23.82 -8.74 0.57
C GLU A 206 -25.14 -8.85 1.35
N GLU A 207 -25.91 -9.93 1.14
CA GLU A 207 -27.11 -10.23 1.93
C GLU A 207 -26.79 -10.43 3.44
N LEU A 208 -25.57 -10.92 3.75
CA LEU A 208 -25.06 -11.06 5.12
C LEU A 208 -24.40 -9.78 5.66
N GLY A 209 -24.47 -8.66 4.94
CA GLY A 209 -23.91 -7.37 5.33
C GLY A 209 -22.43 -7.18 5.02
N MET A 210 -21.82 -8.08 4.24
CA MET A 210 -20.42 -8.00 3.80
C MET A 210 -20.33 -7.41 2.39
N GLY A 211 -20.48 -6.09 2.25
CA GLY A 211 -20.45 -5.41 0.96
C GLY A 211 -19.04 -5.23 0.39
N GLY A 212 -18.96 -5.00 -0.93
CA GLY A 212 -17.74 -4.58 -1.62
C GLY A 212 -16.69 -5.67 -1.86
N LEU A 213 -17.06 -6.95 -1.80
CA LEU A 213 -16.13 -8.08 -1.98
C LEU A 213 -15.71 -8.33 -3.43
N LYS A 214 -16.37 -7.69 -4.40
CA LYS A 214 -16.01 -7.86 -5.82
C LYS A 214 -14.56 -7.43 -6.07
N GLY A 215 -13.79 -8.28 -6.71
CA GLY A 215 -12.40 -8.02 -7.06
C GLY A 215 -12.22 -6.90 -8.07
N HIS A 216 -10.98 -6.52 -8.34
CA HIS A 216 -10.67 -5.46 -9.29
C HIS A 216 -11.05 -5.90 -10.71
N ARG A 217 -11.63 -4.98 -11.51
CA ARG A 217 -12.11 -5.25 -12.88
C ARG A 217 -11.07 -5.84 -13.83
N SER A 218 -9.77 -5.61 -13.59
CA SER A 218 -8.67 -6.11 -14.43
C SER A 218 -8.26 -7.53 -14.10
N VAL A 219 -8.59 -8.05 -12.90
CA VAL A 219 -8.12 -9.35 -12.39
C VAL A 219 -9.29 -10.29 -12.13
N GLY A 220 -10.48 -9.74 -11.84
CA GLY A 220 -11.63 -10.53 -11.40
C GLY A 220 -11.50 -11.00 -9.95
N GLY A 221 -12.15 -12.12 -9.64
CA GLY A 221 -12.10 -12.72 -8.32
C GLY A 221 -12.82 -11.91 -7.25
N LEU A 222 -12.39 -12.12 -6.03
CA LEU A 222 -12.91 -11.50 -4.81
C LEU A 222 -11.78 -10.80 -4.05
N ARG A 223 -12.14 -9.75 -3.31
CA ARG A 223 -11.19 -8.99 -2.50
C ARG A 223 -11.81 -8.60 -1.17
N CYS A 224 -11.19 -9.01 -0.08
CA CYS A 224 -11.54 -8.59 1.26
C CYS A 224 -10.59 -7.45 1.68
N LEU A 225 -11.13 -6.27 1.98
CA LEU A 225 -10.37 -5.14 2.50
C LEU A 225 -10.42 -5.14 4.02
N LEU A 226 -9.25 -5.10 4.66
CA LEU A 226 -9.08 -5.24 6.11
C LEU A 226 -8.67 -3.90 6.77
N TYR A 227 -8.93 -2.78 6.12
CA TYR A 227 -8.61 -1.45 6.65
C TYR A 227 -9.23 -1.21 8.02
N THR A 228 -8.57 -0.38 8.83
CA THR A 228 -8.96 -0.11 10.23
C THR A 228 -9.78 1.15 10.43
N SER A 229 -9.95 1.93 9.38
CA SER A 229 -10.73 3.20 9.42
C SER A 229 -12.20 2.96 9.13
#